data_a407d5cd8e202513935df2d02d3cf922
#
_entry.id   a407d5cd8e202513935df2d02d3cf922
#
_cell.length_a   1.000
_cell.length_b   1.000
_cell.length_c   1.000
_cell.angle_alpha   90.00
_cell.angle_beta   90.00
_cell.angle_gamma   90.00
#
_symmetry.space_group_name_H-M   'P 1'
#
loop_
_entity.id
_entity.type
_entity.pdbx_description
1 polymer ?
#
loop_
_entity_poly.entity_id
_entity_poly.type
_entity_poly.pdbx_seq_one_letter_code
_entity_poly.pdbx_strand_id
1 'polypeptide(L)'
;MKKNLPIILFVLAAIFFSCTTSKNATNLKPTRSHLAGTWTISDIAVNMPDGYKVTNAFDEAPYTDFKGSTWNLVRNGNGSFTLNNGTKENIYWGIYGSGENAEFQFKKLNGMKPKNVETGYRLKLGRISSNSFTATSIVSTGNNSTGSITYTFTKK
;
A
#
# COMPACT_ATOMS: atom_id res chain seq x y z
N MET A 1 -52.54 -53.98 22.88
CA MET A 1 -52.48 -52.52 23.10
C MET A 1 -51.08 -52.07 22.80
N LYS A 2 -50.86 -51.47 21.60
CA LYS A 2 -49.54 -51.01 21.11
C LYS A 2 -49.45 -49.54 21.45
N LYS A 3 -48.48 -49.14 22.31
CA LYS A 3 -48.19 -47.77 22.64
C LYS A 3 -47.17 -47.27 21.64
N ASN A 4 -47.54 -46.34 20.76
CA ASN A 4 -46.65 -45.63 19.87
C ASN A 4 -46.00 -44.52 20.67
N LEU A 5 -44.62 -44.53 20.74
CA LEU A 5 -43.82 -43.50 21.32
C LEU A 5 -43.33 -42.58 20.18
N PRO A 6 -43.65 -41.28 20.15
CA PRO A 6 -43.11 -40.40 19.14
C PRO A 6 -41.66 -40.05 19.45
N ILE A 7 -40.77 -40.32 18.50
CA ILE A 7 -39.36 -39.89 18.52
C ILE A 7 -39.33 -38.41 18.18
N ILE A 8 -39.05 -37.57 19.19
CA ILE A 8 -38.81 -36.14 18.99
C ILE A 8 -37.36 -36.00 18.49
N LEU A 9 -37.23 -35.71 17.19
CA LEU A 9 -35.96 -35.39 16.55
C LEU A 9 -35.56 -33.97 16.94
N PHE A 10 -34.62 -33.81 17.88
CA PHE A 10 -34.06 -32.52 18.27
C PHE A 10 -33.03 -32.10 17.21
N VAL A 11 -33.44 -31.27 16.25
CA VAL A 11 -32.51 -30.65 15.30
C VAL A 11 -31.79 -29.51 16.00
N LEU A 12 -30.55 -29.77 16.44
CA LEU A 12 -29.66 -28.78 17.03
C LEU A 12 -29.08 -27.90 15.89
N ALA A 13 -29.74 -26.78 15.60
CA ALA A 13 -29.24 -25.79 14.68
C ALA A 13 -28.04 -25.07 15.33
N ALA A 14 -26.82 -25.49 14.97
CA ALA A 14 -25.59 -24.78 15.34
C ALA A 14 -25.52 -23.47 14.55
N ILE A 15 -25.93 -22.38 15.16
CA ILE A 15 -25.75 -21.02 14.64
C ILE A 15 -24.28 -20.66 14.81
N PHE A 16 -23.48 -20.81 13.76
CA PHE A 16 -22.13 -20.24 13.70
C PHE A 16 -22.24 -18.72 13.63
N PHE A 17 -22.20 -18.07 14.79
CA PHE A 17 -21.91 -16.64 14.84
C PHE A 17 -20.48 -16.43 14.35
N SER A 18 -20.32 -16.21 13.05
CA SER A 18 -19.10 -15.68 12.48
C SER A 18 -18.93 -14.26 13.00
N CYS A 19 -18.23 -14.10 14.12
CA CYS A 19 -17.84 -12.81 14.64
C CYS A 19 -16.76 -12.26 13.69
N THR A 20 -17.17 -11.57 12.63
CA THR A 20 -16.27 -10.71 11.87
C THR A 20 -15.88 -9.56 12.78
N THR A 21 -14.79 -9.74 13.51
CA THR A 21 -14.16 -8.67 14.27
C THR A 21 -13.65 -7.66 13.24
N SER A 22 -14.47 -6.69 12.91
CA SER A 22 -14.06 -5.49 12.21
C SER A 22 -13.04 -4.80 13.13
N LYS A 23 -11.75 -5.13 12.96
CA LYS A 23 -10.66 -4.40 13.60
C LYS A 23 -10.75 -2.99 13.04
N ASN A 24 -11.28 -2.07 13.84
CA ASN A 24 -11.18 -0.63 13.56
C ASN A 24 -9.69 -0.34 13.39
N ALA A 25 -9.24 -0.25 12.13
CA ALA A 25 -7.86 0.03 11.82
C ALA A 25 -7.56 1.45 12.32
N THR A 26 -6.91 1.54 13.48
CA THR A 26 -6.48 2.82 14.03
C THR A 26 -5.55 3.48 13.02
N ASN A 27 -5.85 4.72 12.63
CA ASN A 27 -4.97 5.46 11.73
C ASN A 27 -3.72 5.89 12.52
N LEU A 28 -2.60 5.22 12.25
CA LEU A 28 -1.34 5.50 12.92
C LEU A 28 -0.73 6.81 12.41
N LYS A 29 0.03 7.49 13.27
CA LYS A 29 0.76 8.69 12.87
C LYS A 29 1.81 8.34 11.79
N PRO A 30 1.98 9.20 10.75
CA PRO A 30 2.98 8.99 9.72
C PRO A 30 4.38 9.20 10.29
N THR A 31 5.05 8.11 10.64
CA THR A 31 6.43 8.11 11.14
C THR A 31 7.26 7.04 10.45
N ARG A 32 8.58 7.24 10.37
CA ARG A 32 9.48 6.20 9.85
C ARG A 32 9.34 4.88 10.61
N SER A 33 9.08 4.93 11.91
CA SER A 33 8.91 3.73 12.74
C SER A 33 7.70 2.89 12.31
N HIS A 34 6.60 3.52 11.92
CA HIS A 34 5.39 2.82 11.48
C HIS A 34 5.52 2.27 10.05
N LEU A 35 6.28 2.98 9.18
CA LEU A 35 6.47 2.54 7.81
C LEU A 35 7.71 1.64 7.63
N ALA A 36 8.62 1.56 8.60
CA ALA A 36 9.74 0.63 8.50
C ALA A 36 9.27 -0.83 8.51
N GLY A 37 9.84 -1.63 7.62
CA GLY A 37 9.51 -3.05 7.45
C GLY A 37 9.57 -3.50 6.00
N THR A 38 9.13 -4.73 5.78
CA THR A 38 8.99 -5.30 4.44
C THR A 38 7.53 -5.28 4.03
N TRP A 39 7.26 -4.73 2.85
CA TRP A 39 5.93 -4.50 2.32
C TRP A 39 5.80 -5.07 0.92
N THR A 40 4.58 -5.44 0.57
CA THR A 40 4.21 -5.78 -0.82
C THR A 40 3.16 -4.79 -1.29
N ILE A 41 3.30 -4.25 -2.50
CA ILE A 41 2.19 -3.52 -3.13
C ILE A 41 1.13 -4.55 -3.53
N SER A 42 0.06 -4.63 -2.75
CA SER A 42 -1.03 -5.59 -2.95
C SER A 42 -2.03 -5.12 -3.99
N ASP A 43 -2.19 -3.80 -4.13
CA ASP A 43 -3.12 -3.23 -5.11
C ASP A 43 -2.67 -1.87 -5.61
N ILE A 44 -3.10 -1.53 -6.85
CA ILE A 44 -2.85 -0.24 -7.50
C ILE A 44 -4.17 0.24 -8.11
N ALA A 45 -4.66 1.37 -7.63
CA ALA A 45 -5.83 2.05 -8.18
C ALA A 45 -5.38 3.27 -8.99
N VAL A 46 -5.83 3.34 -10.24
CA VAL A 46 -5.54 4.46 -11.16
C VAL A 46 -6.82 5.24 -11.40
N ASN A 47 -6.76 6.53 -11.15
CA ASN A 47 -7.85 7.47 -11.42
C ASN A 47 -7.29 8.58 -12.31
N MET A 48 -7.67 8.55 -13.59
CA MET A 48 -7.22 9.51 -14.59
C MET A 48 -8.42 10.16 -15.26
N PRO A 49 -8.31 11.43 -15.65
CA PRO A 49 -9.32 12.07 -16.50
C PRO A 49 -9.46 11.35 -17.84
N ASP A 50 -10.61 11.51 -18.48
CA ASP A 50 -10.88 10.92 -19.79
C ASP A 50 -9.83 11.31 -20.83
N GLY A 51 -9.40 10.32 -21.62
CA GLY A 51 -8.39 10.49 -22.66
C GLY A 51 -6.94 10.41 -22.18
N TYR A 52 -6.68 10.35 -20.86
CA TYR A 52 -5.33 10.21 -20.32
C TYR A 52 -5.06 8.79 -19.85
N LYS A 53 -3.82 8.32 -20.10
CA LYS A 53 -3.32 7.01 -19.64
C LYS A 53 -1.98 7.17 -18.98
N VAL A 54 -1.78 6.49 -17.88
CA VAL A 54 -0.46 6.32 -17.26
C VAL A 54 0.16 5.06 -17.83
N THR A 55 1.39 5.15 -18.29
CA THR A 55 2.16 4.00 -18.75
C THR A 55 3.19 3.57 -17.72
N ASN A 56 4.00 4.52 -17.22
CA ASN A 56 5.12 4.23 -16.34
C ASN A 56 4.93 4.90 -14.96
N ALA A 57 5.55 4.31 -13.95
CA ALA A 57 5.65 4.87 -12.61
C ALA A 57 7.12 5.02 -12.22
N PHE A 58 7.41 6.11 -11.53
CA PHE A 58 8.72 6.43 -10.94
C PHE A 58 9.89 6.39 -11.94
N ASP A 59 9.64 6.72 -13.21
CA ASP A 59 10.63 6.64 -14.30
C ASP A 59 11.39 5.30 -14.32
N GLU A 60 10.68 4.20 -14.00
CA GLU A 60 11.27 2.88 -13.86
C GLU A 60 10.63 1.87 -14.81
N ALA A 61 9.33 1.64 -14.62
CA ALA A 61 8.63 0.54 -15.29
C ALA A 61 7.14 0.86 -15.45
N PRO A 62 6.40 0.11 -16.24
CA PRO A 62 4.95 0.16 -16.25
C PRO A 62 4.39 0.08 -14.82
N TYR A 63 3.42 0.93 -14.50
CA TYR A 63 2.86 0.96 -13.13
C TYR A 63 2.33 -0.40 -12.69
N THR A 64 1.89 -1.23 -13.62
CA THR A 64 1.40 -2.59 -13.37
C THR A 64 2.46 -3.51 -12.78
N ASP A 65 3.74 -3.31 -13.11
CA ASP A 65 4.86 -4.14 -12.65
C ASP A 65 5.16 -3.91 -11.17
N PHE A 66 4.64 -2.81 -10.62
CA PHE A 66 4.73 -2.53 -9.17
C PHE A 66 3.74 -3.35 -8.34
N LYS A 67 2.64 -3.87 -8.92
CA LYS A 67 1.75 -4.78 -8.19
C LYS A 67 2.46 -6.10 -7.90
N GLY A 68 2.49 -6.50 -6.64
CA GLY A 68 3.26 -7.65 -6.15
C GLY A 68 4.73 -7.35 -5.85
N SER A 69 5.24 -6.15 -6.16
CA SER A 69 6.61 -5.77 -5.84
C SER A 69 6.84 -5.77 -4.33
N THR A 70 8.08 -6.08 -3.94
CA THR A 70 8.51 -6.09 -2.53
C THR A 70 9.32 -4.85 -2.23
N TRP A 71 8.96 -4.14 -1.15
CA TRP A 71 9.62 -2.92 -0.67
C TRP A 71 10.19 -3.18 0.72
N ASN A 72 11.50 -2.97 0.88
CA ASN A 72 12.17 -3.02 2.18
C ASN A 72 12.50 -1.60 2.64
N LEU A 73 11.87 -1.14 3.71
CA LEU A 73 12.02 0.21 4.25
C LEU A 73 12.72 0.14 5.59
N VAL A 74 14.01 0.54 5.64
CA VAL A 74 14.78 0.54 6.89
C VAL A 74 14.61 1.87 7.61
N ARG A 75 14.50 1.85 8.93
CA ARG A 75 14.22 3.04 9.76
C ARG A 75 15.22 4.19 9.57
N ASN A 76 16.46 3.89 9.21
CA ASN A 76 17.50 4.92 8.95
C ASN A 76 17.33 5.65 7.62
N GLY A 77 16.32 5.30 6.81
CA GLY A 77 16.06 5.89 5.52
C GLY A 77 16.58 5.09 4.33
N ASN A 78 17.46 4.11 4.53
CA ASN A 78 17.83 3.20 3.46
C ASN A 78 16.66 2.28 3.12
N GLY A 79 16.61 1.81 1.88
CA GLY A 79 15.60 0.85 1.45
C GLY A 79 15.88 0.32 0.06
N SER A 80 14.99 -0.52 -0.39
CA SER A 80 14.99 -1.04 -1.76
C SER A 80 13.60 -1.46 -2.17
N PHE A 81 13.34 -1.51 -3.46
CA PHE A 81 12.22 -2.26 -4.00
C PHE A 81 12.71 -3.29 -5.02
N THR A 82 11.92 -4.34 -5.17
CA THR A 82 12.13 -5.38 -6.19
C THR A 82 10.81 -5.60 -6.90
N LEU A 83 10.80 -5.40 -8.21
CA LEU A 83 9.64 -5.61 -9.08
C LEU A 83 9.45 -7.11 -9.36
N ASN A 84 8.29 -7.51 -9.86
CA ASN A 84 8.00 -8.89 -10.21
C ASN A 84 8.91 -9.44 -11.33
N ASN A 85 9.41 -8.56 -12.20
CA ASN A 85 10.36 -8.93 -13.26
C ASN A 85 11.81 -9.11 -12.75
N GLY A 86 12.04 -8.96 -11.43
CA GLY A 86 13.35 -9.09 -10.81
C GLY A 86 14.18 -7.80 -10.76
N THR A 87 13.74 -6.71 -11.39
CA THR A 87 14.41 -5.40 -11.31
C THR A 87 14.46 -4.95 -9.86
N LYS A 88 15.65 -4.62 -9.37
CA LYS A 88 15.87 -4.17 -8.01
C LYS A 88 16.53 -2.80 -8.00
N GLU A 89 15.94 -1.88 -7.21
CA GLU A 89 16.45 -0.54 -7.00
C GLU A 89 16.71 -0.27 -5.52
N ASN A 90 17.86 0.36 -5.23
CA ASN A 90 18.15 0.91 -3.91
C ASN A 90 17.59 2.32 -3.81
N ILE A 91 16.93 2.60 -2.70
CA ILE A 91 16.29 3.89 -2.46
C ILE A 91 16.77 4.51 -1.15
N TYR A 92 16.62 5.82 -1.07
CA TYR A 92 16.61 6.53 0.22
C TYR A 92 15.23 7.14 0.42
N TRP A 93 14.59 6.83 1.55
CA TRP A 93 13.21 7.18 1.81
C TRP A 93 13.03 7.96 3.11
N GLY A 94 11.91 8.64 3.22
CA GLY A 94 11.53 9.40 4.40
C GLY A 94 10.08 9.80 4.39
N ILE A 95 9.69 10.56 5.42
CA ILE A 95 8.40 11.21 5.51
C ILE A 95 8.62 12.70 5.51
N TYR A 96 7.90 13.39 4.66
CA TYR A 96 7.85 14.84 4.58
C TYR A 96 6.49 15.33 5.08
N GLY A 97 6.46 16.46 5.79
CA GLY A 97 5.23 16.98 6.36
C GLY A 97 4.73 16.19 7.58
N SER A 98 3.51 16.43 7.99
CA SER A 98 2.88 15.80 9.16
C SER A 98 1.37 15.75 9.03
N GLY A 99 0.71 14.90 9.86
CA GLY A 99 -0.73 14.74 9.86
C GLY A 99 -1.28 14.32 8.50
N GLU A 100 -2.35 14.95 8.05
CA GLU A 100 -3.01 14.66 6.77
C GLU A 100 -2.21 15.13 5.55
N ASN A 101 -1.21 16.00 5.75
CA ASN A 101 -0.31 16.49 4.71
C ASN A 101 1.00 15.71 4.65
N ALA A 102 1.10 14.59 5.34
CA ALA A 102 2.29 13.76 5.31
C ALA A 102 2.45 13.06 3.95
N GLU A 103 3.69 13.04 3.48
CA GLU A 103 4.06 12.39 2.23
C GLU A 103 5.14 11.33 2.49
N PHE A 104 4.98 10.19 1.87
CA PHE A 104 6.07 9.24 1.67
C PHE A 104 6.94 9.75 0.55
N GLN A 105 8.21 9.99 0.83
CA GLN A 105 9.15 10.40 -0.19
C GLN A 105 10.26 9.38 -0.35
N PHE A 106 10.69 9.18 -1.57
CA PHE A 106 11.88 8.38 -1.84
C PHE A 106 12.62 8.88 -3.08
N LYS A 107 13.91 8.55 -3.18
CA LYS A 107 14.73 8.75 -4.36
C LYS A 107 15.51 7.48 -4.68
N LYS A 108 15.62 7.17 -5.97
CA LYS A 108 16.42 6.04 -6.46
C LYS A 108 17.89 6.44 -6.37
N LEU A 109 18.72 5.54 -5.86
CA LEU A 109 20.13 5.88 -5.61
C LEU A 109 21.02 5.63 -6.82
N ASN A 110 20.68 4.68 -7.70
CA ASN A 110 21.47 4.37 -8.90
C ASN A 110 22.98 4.26 -8.61
N GLY A 111 23.34 3.63 -7.47
CA GLY A 111 24.73 3.53 -7.01
C GLY A 111 25.30 4.78 -6.34
N MET A 112 24.57 5.89 -6.31
CA MET A 112 25.02 7.15 -5.69
C MET A 112 24.70 7.23 -4.20
N LYS A 113 25.40 8.11 -3.48
CA LYS A 113 25.02 8.44 -2.09
C LYS A 113 23.74 9.31 -2.08
N PRO A 114 22.88 9.19 -1.07
CA PRO A 114 21.61 9.93 -1.02
C PRO A 114 21.73 11.45 -1.19
N LYS A 115 22.82 12.06 -0.70
CA LYS A 115 23.06 13.50 -0.81
C LYS A 115 23.32 13.97 -2.25
N ASN A 116 23.76 13.07 -3.13
CA ASN A 116 24.11 13.38 -4.52
C ASN A 116 22.93 13.15 -5.49
N VAL A 117 21.77 12.69 -5.00
CA VAL A 117 20.57 12.51 -5.81
C VAL A 117 19.63 13.69 -5.58
N GLU A 118 19.38 14.47 -6.62
CA GLU A 118 18.54 15.69 -6.54
C GLU A 118 17.06 15.37 -6.75
N THR A 119 16.76 14.42 -7.63
CA THR A 119 15.37 14.05 -7.99
C THR A 119 14.80 12.97 -7.07
N GLY A 120 13.51 13.04 -6.84
CA GLY A 120 12.81 12.05 -6.03
C GLY A 120 11.29 12.13 -6.22
N TYR A 121 10.60 11.19 -5.60
CA TYR A 121 9.17 11.02 -5.71
C TYR A 121 8.50 11.31 -4.38
N ARG A 122 7.34 11.95 -4.42
CA ARG A 122 6.49 12.22 -3.25
C ARG A 122 5.11 11.67 -3.49
N LEU A 123 4.63 10.93 -2.51
CA LEU A 123 3.31 10.31 -2.53
C LEU A 123 2.57 10.72 -1.27
N LYS A 124 1.38 11.26 -1.41
CA LYS A 124 0.52 11.60 -0.28
C LYS A 124 0.20 10.33 0.50
N LEU A 125 0.52 10.32 1.79
CA LEU A 125 0.15 9.20 2.67
C LEU A 125 -1.35 9.26 2.99
N GLY A 126 -1.98 8.12 2.85
CA GLY A 126 -3.36 7.93 3.29
C GLY A 126 -3.42 7.21 4.64
N ARG A 127 -4.33 6.23 4.75
CA ARG A 127 -4.47 5.46 5.99
C ARG A 127 -3.22 4.63 6.27
N ILE A 128 -2.78 4.64 7.53
CA ILE A 128 -1.66 3.83 8.03
C ILE A 128 -2.18 2.95 9.16
N SER A 129 -1.91 1.66 9.07
CA SER A 129 -2.18 0.67 10.13
C SER A 129 -0.91 -0.14 10.43
N SER A 130 -0.98 -1.07 11.36
CA SER A 130 0.15 -1.97 11.69
C SER A 130 0.57 -2.88 10.52
N ASN A 131 -0.35 -3.16 9.60
CA ASN A 131 -0.17 -4.14 8.53
C ASN A 131 -0.45 -3.59 7.11
N SER A 132 -0.82 -2.33 6.98
CA SER A 132 -1.05 -1.70 5.67
C SER A 132 -0.91 -0.19 5.71
N PHE A 133 -0.56 0.39 4.57
CA PHE A 133 -0.69 1.82 4.32
C PHE A 133 -0.95 2.10 2.84
N THR A 134 -1.49 3.26 2.54
CA THR A 134 -1.67 3.73 1.17
C THR A 134 -0.79 4.94 0.89
N ALA A 135 -0.30 5.03 -0.34
CA ALA A 135 0.48 6.17 -0.82
C ALA A 135 0.02 6.53 -2.24
N THR A 136 -0.33 7.80 -2.44
CA THR A 136 -0.93 8.28 -3.69
C THR A 136 0.01 9.26 -4.39
N SER A 137 0.38 8.93 -5.62
CA SER A 137 1.07 9.83 -6.55
C SER A 137 0.04 10.68 -7.29
N ILE A 138 0.22 12.00 -7.30
CA ILE A 138 -0.59 12.92 -8.09
C ILE A 138 0.12 13.12 -9.43
N VAL A 139 -0.64 12.97 -10.51
CA VAL A 139 -0.15 13.11 -11.89
C VAL A 139 -0.81 14.34 -12.52
N SER A 140 -0.02 15.34 -12.86
CA SER A 140 -0.51 16.50 -13.61
C SER A 140 -0.69 16.09 -15.08
N THR A 141 -1.87 16.33 -15.61
CA THR A 141 -2.21 16.00 -17.00
C THR A 141 -2.22 17.23 -17.91
N GLY A 142 -1.83 18.41 -17.37
CA GLY A 142 -1.97 19.69 -18.06
C GLY A 142 -3.41 20.26 -17.93
N ASN A 143 -3.63 21.45 -18.46
CA ASN A 143 -4.97 22.13 -18.45
C ASN A 143 -5.68 22.15 -17.09
N ASN A 144 -4.93 22.31 -15.99
CA ASN A 144 -5.45 22.28 -14.62
C ASN A 144 -6.17 20.98 -14.22
N SER A 145 -5.95 19.89 -14.96
CA SER A 145 -6.49 18.58 -14.65
C SER A 145 -5.42 17.69 -14.00
N THR A 146 -5.83 16.88 -13.05
CA THR A 146 -4.95 15.96 -12.32
C THR A 146 -5.55 14.57 -12.27
N GLY A 147 -4.68 13.57 -12.39
CA GLY A 147 -5.00 12.19 -12.09
C GLY A 147 -4.27 11.72 -10.83
N SER A 148 -4.47 10.48 -10.47
CA SER A 148 -3.77 9.87 -9.34
C SER A 148 -3.54 8.38 -9.52
N ILE A 149 -2.46 7.91 -8.90
CA ILE A 149 -2.17 6.48 -8.74
C ILE A 149 -2.01 6.21 -7.25
N THR A 150 -2.88 5.36 -6.71
CA THR A 150 -2.83 4.96 -5.31
C THR A 150 -2.27 3.55 -5.18
N TYR A 151 -1.22 3.41 -4.44
CA TYR A 151 -0.56 2.15 -4.12
C TYR A 151 -0.98 1.70 -2.72
N THR A 152 -1.46 0.48 -2.60
CA THR A 152 -1.77 -0.16 -1.31
C THR A 152 -0.63 -1.08 -0.91
N PHE A 153 0.04 -0.74 0.17
CA PHE A 153 1.11 -1.53 0.76
C PHE A 153 0.56 -2.42 1.87
N THR A 154 0.87 -3.70 1.79
CA THR A 154 0.51 -4.69 2.82
C THR A 154 1.79 -5.29 3.38
N LYS A 155 1.87 -5.43 4.69
CA LYS A 155 3.05 -5.97 5.39
C LYS A 155 3.25 -7.42 5.01
N LYS A 156 4.51 -7.76 4.75
CA LYS A 156 4.93 -9.12 4.40
C LYS A 156 5.31 -9.90 5.65
#